data_ad7a4b2266e00cd5f1b51f7eb9c23b69
#
_entry.id   ad7a4b2266e00cd5f1b51f7eb9c23b69
#
_cell.length_a   1.000
_cell.length_b   1.000
_cell.length_c   1.000
_cell.angle_alpha   90.00
_cell.angle_beta   90.00
_cell.angle_gamma   90.00
#
_symmetry.space_group_name_H-M   'P 1'
#
loop_
_entity.id
_entity.type
_entity.pdbx_description
1 polymer ?
#
loop_
_entity_poly.entity_id
_entity_poly.type
_entity_poly.pdbx_seq_one_letter_code
_entity_poly.pdbx_strand_id
1 'polypeptide(L)'
;MAKEKAVISKIPTRIALAIFFAPLAVFFLTLQLWVPQVAQYLLNQKFEQINLYLEQRSLALDTMITQQVQALSFTCNADDIRLINDPQYYNRFVRLIGVETAQGEGCTTIGYPVYFPKHSSVDENKAPDQNIATEETVLPETIQPNRFHLSATPKNQNAASELLIQYSEPRGHVFWIIDGSWGQELLREPCTDCFYLQFRFLDPMLSELAIQRGNSDLIEQTDRLSVHRITGSAPFHSEQTLLAGETLHNFARQQVFIWGIPIALLLGLVLSIGYLILRNYRNSIEGLIEKGLRDEEFIPHYQPIIDSRTQEIVGYEVLLRWQKGHQLVPPGLFISAAESSGLVVKITHQLMQQVYRDLTQIPESRWVSINVVADHLEQHHLSRFLEKLQWPYSERLKFELTERVPIKAMTQAQEEVFYLLKKGYQFKIDDFGTGYGGFAYLQNLQIASIKIDKMFVDTIETSDVKISVLDSIIASAKQGNIEVIAEGVERQNQVDYLAERGVYWIQGYFYAKPMPLEQALAFDISPAAPANLAAEEQ
;
A
#
# COMPACT_ATOMS: atom_id res chain seq x y z
N MET A 1 22.91 -3.31 35.49
CA MET A 1 21.46 -3.53 35.21
C MET A 1 20.70 -2.28 34.75
N ALA A 2 20.67 -1.14 35.46
CA ALA A 2 19.91 0.04 34.99
C ALA A 2 20.53 0.72 33.74
N LYS A 3 21.85 0.78 33.59
CA LYS A 3 22.52 1.32 32.38
C LYS A 3 22.38 0.41 31.16
N GLU A 4 22.35 -0.91 31.31
CA GLU A 4 22.11 -1.85 30.20
C GLU A 4 20.68 -1.80 29.69
N LYS A 5 19.67 -1.71 30.59
CA LYS A 5 18.26 -1.50 30.17
C LYS A 5 18.07 -0.19 29.42
N ALA A 6 18.79 0.89 29.78
CA ALA A 6 18.71 2.17 29.08
C ALA A 6 19.39 2.15 27.70
N VAL A 7 20.39 1.32 27.48
CA VAL A 7 21.05 1.15 26.17
C VAL A 7 20.18 0.29 25.24
N ILE A 8 19.57 -0.78 25.72
CA ILE A 8 18.68 -1.66 24.95
C ILE A 8 17.40 -0.92 24.53
N SER A 9 16.90 0.01 25.33
CA SER A 9 15.71 0.82 24.96
C SER A 9 15.97 1.88 23.86
N LYS A 10 17.22 2.30 23.67
CA LYS A 10 17.61 3.34 22.69
C LYS A 10 17.92 2.81 21.27
N ILE A 11 18.26 1.54 21.13
CA ILE A 11 18.61 0.92 19.84
C ILE A 11 17.43 0.99 18.84
N PRO A 12 16.17 0.71 19.22
CA PRO A 12 15.05 0.71 18.28
C PRO A 12 14.66 2.09 17.78
N THR A 13 14.82 3.11 18.62
CA THR A 13 14.58 4.49 18.20
C THR A 13 15.62 4.95 17.18
N ARG A 14 16.87 4.49 17.32
CA ARG A 14 17.95 4.75 16.36
C ARG A 14 17.70 4.09 15.01
N ILE A 15 17.20 2.85 14.99
CA ILE A 15 16.86 2.13 13.76
C ILE A 15 15.65 2.79 13.08
N ALA A 16 14.58 3.13 13.83
CA ALA A 16 13.43 3.85 13.30
C ALA A 16 13.83 5.20 12.70
N LEU A 17 14.74 5.93 13.35
CA LEU A 17 15.28 7.19 12.85
C LEU A 17 16.11 7.00 11.56
N ALA A 18 16.91 5.94 11.50
CA ALA A 18 17.68 5.60 10.29
C ALA A 18 16.74 5.26 9.12
N ILE A 19 15.67 4.48 9.37
CA ILE A 19 14.63 4.15 8.37
C ILE A 19 13.91 5.42 7.91
N PHE A 20 13.62 6.35 8.83
CA PHE A 20 12.96 7.61 8.52
C PHE A 20 13.78 8.46 7.54
N PHE A 21 15.10 8.57 7.74
CA PHE A 21 15.97 9.40 6.90
C PHE A 21 16.51 8.68 5.66
N ALA A 22 16.36 7.35 5.55
CA ALA A 22 16.86 6.60 4.41
C ALA A 22 16.30 7.07 3.05
N PRO A 23 14.99 7.30 2.86
CA PRO A 23 14.46 7.81 1.60
C PRO A 23 14.99 9.20 1.24
N LEU A 24 15.22 10.06 2.24
CA LEU A 24 15.80 11.38 2.03
C LEU A 24 17.26 11.27 1.55
N ALA A 25 18.05 10.37 2.11
CA ALA A 25 19.41 10.10 1.66
C ALA A 25 19.42 9.56 0.21
N VAL A 26 18.53 8.64 -0.13
CA VAL A 26 18.37 8.12 -1.50
C VAL A 26 17.96 9.24 -2.46
N PHE A 27 17.04 10.10 -2.06
CA PHE A 27 16.63 11.27 -2.86
C PHE A 27 17.84 12.15 -3.21
N PHE A 28 18.69 12.51 -2.24
CA PHE A 28 19.87 13.32 -2.50
C PHE A 28 20.91 12.61 -3.38
N LEU A 29 21.10 11.31 -3.21
CA LEU A 29 22.00 10.52 -4.05
C LEU A 29 21.52 10.42 -5.51
N THR A 30 20.21 10.42 -5.74
CA THR A 30 19.61 10.30 -7.07
C THR A 30 19.26 11.64 -7.71
N LEU A 31 19.51 12.76 -7.04
CA LEU A 31 19.15 14.10 -7.49
C LEU A 31 19.68 14.43 -8.90
N GLN A 32 20.92 14.01 -9.21
CA GLN A 32 21.56 14.23 -10.51
C GLN A 32 20.82 13.50 -11.66
N LEU A 33 20.06 12.44 -11.36
CA LEU A 33 19.26 11.72 -12.35
C LEU A 33 17.90 12.38 -12.59
N TRP A 34 17.29 12.94 -11.55
CA TRP A 34 15.95 13.50 -11.63
C TRP A 34 15.89 14.88 -12.29
N VAL A 35 16.86 15.75 -12.00
CA VAL A 35 16.85 17.13 -12.51
C VAL A 35 16.86 17.20 -14.04
N PRO A 36 17.74 16.48 -14.76
CA PRO A 36 17.72 16.51 -16.23
C PRO A 36 16.41 15.94 -16.82
N GLN A 37 15.86 14.90 -16.20
CA GLN A 37 14.60 14.31 -16.67
C GLN A 37 13.41 15.26 -16.51
N VAL A 38 13.34 15.96 -15.37
CA VAL A 38 12.29 16.98 -15.14
C VAL A 38 12.49 18.16 -16.08
N ALA A 39 13.73 18.62 -16.31
CA ALA A 39 14.00 19.68 -17.25
C ALA A 39 13.59 19.31 -18.70
N GLN A 40 13.92 18.09 -19.14
CA GLN A 40 13.49 17.58 -20.45
C GLN A 40 11.97 17.44 -20.56
N TYR A 41 11.31 16.96 -19.50
CA TYR A 41 9.86 16.89 -19.45
C TYR A 41 9.20 18.27 -19.58
N LEU A 42 9.70 19.27 -18.86
CA LEU A 42 9.21 20.65 -18.92
C LEU A 42 9.43 21.26 -20.31
N LEU A 43 10.58 21.00 -20.94
CA LEU A 43 10.87 21.44 -22.31
C LEU A 43 9.88 20.83 -23.30
N ASN A 44 9.65 19.53 -23.23
CA ASN A 44 8.70 18.82 -24.11
C ASN A 44 7.28 19.33 -23.90
N GLN A 45 6.85 19.51 -22.65
CA GLN A 45 5.53 20.05 -22.33
C GLN A 45 5.36 21.46 -22.91
N LYS A 46 6.38 22.30 -22.78
CA LYS A 46 6.36 23.65 -23.33
C LYS A 46 6.29 23.65 -24.84
N PHE A 47 7.03 22.77 -25.48
CA PHE A 47 7.03 22.60 -26.92
C PHE A 47 5.63 22.19 -27.44
N GLU A 48 4.98 21.24 -26.82
CA GLU A 48 3.62 20.84 -27.17
C GLU A 48 2.60 21.98 -26.95
N GLN A 49 2.76 22.77 -25.89
CA GLN A 49 1.92 23.95 -25.64
C GLN A 49 2.07 24.97 -26.76
N ILE A 50 3.30 25.23 -27.22
CA ILE A 50 3.56 26.15 -28.33
C ILE A 50 2.96 25.62 -29.62
N ASN A 51 3.13 24.33 -29.91
CA ASN A 51 2.55 23.71 -31.11
C ASN A 51 1.02 23.81 -31.14
N LEU A 52 0.39 23.48 -30.05
CA LEU A 52 -1.08 23.60 -29.94
C LEU A 52 -1.56 25.04 -30.16
N TYR A 53 -0.86 26.01 -29.59
CA TYR A 53 -1.17 27.42 -29.81
C TYR A 53 -1.02 27.83 -31.29
N LEU A 54 0.07 27.38 -31.95
CA LEU A 54 0.32 27.69 -33.36
C LEU A 54 -0.71 27.03 -34.27
N GLU A 55 -1.11 25.80 -33.99
CA GLU A 55 -2.15 25.10 -34.75
C GLU A 55 -3.51 25.80 -34.63
N GLN A 56 -3.91 26.17 -33.42
CA GLN A 56 -5.15 26.93 -33.19
C GLN A 56 -5.14 28.28 -33.91
N ARG A 57 -3.98 28.95 -33.89
CA ARG A 57 -3.79 30.22 -34.59
C ARG A 57 -3.89 30.06 -36.11
N SER A 58 -3.23 29.05 -36.65
CA SER A 58 -3.24 28.75 -38.09
C SER A 58 -4.67 28.47 -38.57
N LEU A 59 -5.42 27.65 -37.83
CA LEU A 59 -6.81 27.34 -38.16
C LEU A 59 -7.71 28.58 -38.11
N ALA A 60 -7.53 29.44 -37.11
CA ALA A 60 -8.29 30.68 -36.98
C ALA A 60 -8.00 31.67 -38.14
N LEU A 61 -6.72 31.78 -38.53
CA LEU A 61 -6.32 32.61 -39.67
C LEU A 61 -6.85 32.07 -40.99
N ASP A 62 -6.77 30.77 -41.24
CA ASP A 62 -7.28 30.14 -42.46
C ASP A 62 -8.80 30.36 -42.61
N THR A 63 -9.55 30.15 -41.54
CA THR A 63 -11.00 30.39 -41.52
C THR A 63 -11.32 31.85 -41.82
N MET A 64 -10.63 32.78 -41.18
CA MET A 64 -10.82 34.21 -41.35
C MET A 64 -10.50 34.66 -42.78
N ILE A 65 -9.36 34.27 -43.31
CA ILE A 65 -8.89 34.62 -44.67
C ILE A 65 -9.86 34.09 -45.68
N THR A 66 -10.32 32.85 -45.59
CA THR A 66 -11.27 32.23 -46.51
C THR A 66 -12.59 32.97 -46.52
N GLN A 67 -13.12 33.35 -45.36
CA GLN A 67 -14.35 34.10 -45.27
C GLN A 67 -14.23 35.52 -45.86
N GLN A 68 -13.11 36.22 -45.60
CA GLN A 68 -12.85 37.53 -46.19
C GLN A 68 -12.75 37.49 -47.71
N VAL A 69 -12.01 36.56 -48.27
CA VAL A 69 -11.86 36.40 -49.72
C VAL A 69 -13.20 36.20 -50.40
N GLN A 70 -14.07 35.38 -49.81
CA GLN A 70 -15.41 35.13 -50.36
C GLN A 70 -16.31 36.38 -50.34
N ALA A 71 -16.15 37.29 -49.39
CA ALA A 71 -16.97 38.45 -49.19
C ALA A 71 -16.49 39.72 -49.95
N LEU A 72 -15.19 39.78 -50.33
CA LEU A 72 -14.56 40.92 -51.02
C LEU A 72 -15.02 41.02 -52.48
N SER A 73 -15.32 42.26 -52.91
CA SER A 73 -15.62 42.57 -54.30
C SER A 73 -14.37 42.93 -55.16
N PHE A 74 -13.24 43.18 -54.51
CA PHE A 74 -11.97 43.63 -55.11
C PHE A 74 -12.07 44.95 -55.87
N THR A 75 -12.95 45.88 -55.44
CA THR A 75 -13.17 47.17 -56.05
C THR A 75 -12.74 48.34 -55.18
N CYS A 76 -12.30 48.05 -53.95
CA CYS A 76 -12.00 49.05 -52.92
C CYS A 76 -13.16 50.03 -52.67
N ASN A 77 -14.40 49.59 -52.85
CA ASN A 77 -15.57 50.40 -52.54
C ASN A 77 -15.80 50.49 -51.00
N ALA A 78 -16.83 51.24 -50.60
CA ALA A 78 -17.12 51.46 -49.19
C ALA A 78 -17.41 50.12 -48.43
N ASP A 79 -17.91 49.12 -49.11
CA ASP A 79 -18.21 47.82 -48.51
C ASP A 79 -16.92 46.99 -48.33
N ASP A 80 -15.99 46.98 -49.29
CA ASP A 80 -14.67 46.34 -49.14
C ASP A 80 -13.88 47.03 -48.01
N ILE A 81 -13.88 48.38 -47.92
CA ILE A 81 -13.21 49.13 -46.85
C ILE A 81 -13.83 48.80 -45.49
N ARG A 82 -15.16 48.65 -45.42
CA ARG A 82 -15.83 48.27 -44.18
C ARG A 82 -15.46 46.85 -43.78
N LEU A 83 -15.41 45.92 -44.75
CA LEU A 83 -15.09 44.50 -44.51
C LEU A 83 -13.65 44.30 -44.01
N ILE A 84 -12.64 44.95 -44.59
CA ILE A 84 -11.27 44.82 -44.13
C ILE A 84 -11.03 45.46 -42.75
N ASN A 85 -11.89 46.41 -42.35
CA ASN A 85 -11.82 47.06 -41.04
C ASN A 85 -12.80 46.47 -40.03
N ASP A 86 -13.58 45.42 -40.38
CA ASP A 86 -14.50 44.78 -39.48
C ASP A 86 -13.75 44.08 -38.36
N PRO A 87 -14.05 44.36 -37.07
CA PRO A 87 -13.41 43.72 -35.93
C PRO A 87 -13.53 42.19 -35.94
N GLN A 88 -14.54 41.62 -36.65
CA GLN A 88 -14.70 40.18 -36.81
C GLN A 88 -13.54 39.56 -37.61
N TYR A 89 -12.99 40.28 -38.57
CA TYR A 89 -11.90 39.85 -39.44
C TYR A 89 -10.55 40.45 -39.05
N TYR A 90 -10.50 41.52 -38.28
CA TYR A 90 -9.31 42.15 -37.79
C TYR A 90 -8.91 41.59 -36.40
N ASN A 91 -8.12 40.58 -36.41
CA ASN A 91 -7.70 39.98 -35.16
C ASN A 91 -6.24 40.39 -34.80
N ARG A 92 -5.84 40.21 -33.53
CA ARG A 92 -4.51 40.56 -33.00
C ARG A 92 -3.31 39.94 -33.74
N PHE A 93 -3.57 39.02 -34.68
CA PHE A 93 -2.52 38.34 -35.43
C PHE A 93 -2.26 38.96 -36.79
N VAL A 94 -3.13 39.86 -37.25
CA VAL A 94 -3.02 40.57 -38.52
C VAL A 94 -2.71 42.02 -38.26
N ARG A 95 -1.58 42.48 -38.80
CA ARG A 95 -1.13 43.84 -38.67
C ARG A 95 -1.73 44.77 -39.72
N LEU A 96 -1.87 44.26 -40.93
CA LEU A 96 -2.40 45.02 -42.05
C LEU A 96 -3.19 44.07 -42.98
N ILE A 97 -4.32 44.54 -43.47
CA ILE A 97 -5.03 43.96 -44.59
C ILE A 97 -5.09 44.96 -45.73
N GLY A 98 -4.79 44.52 -46.94
CA GLY A 98 -4.90 45.38 -48.12
C GLY A 98 -5.53 44.64 -49.26
N VAL A 99 -6.26 45.40 -50.08
CA VAL A 99 -6.87 44.92 -51.34
C VAL A 99 -6.31 45.76 -52.49
N GLU A 100 -5.84 45.10 -53.53
CA GLU A 100 -5.43 45.72 -54.79
C GLU A 100 -6.38 45.33 -55.90
N THR A 101 -6.92 46.32 -56.62
CA THR A 101 -7.81 46.10 -57.76
C THR A 101 -7.02 45.68 -58.99
N ALA A 102 -7.70 45.12 -60.01
CA ALA A 102 -7.11 44.76 -61.30
C ALA A 102 -6.45 45.94 -62.03
N GLN A 103 -6.79 47.21 -61.64
CA GLN A 103 -6.22 48.42 -62.20
C GLN A 103 -4.96 48.93 -61.50
N GLY A 104 -4.55 48.26 -60.39
CA GLY A 104 -3.38 48.61 -59.59
C GLY A 104 -3.61 49.68 -58.57
N GLU A 105 -4.86 50.06 -58.30
CA GLU A 105 -5.27 50.91 -57.18
C GLU A 105 -5.58 50.03 -55.97
N GLY A 106 -5.29 50.49 -54.75
CA GLY A 106 -5.49 49.68 -53.56
C GLY A 106 -6.02 50.46 -52.35
N CYS A 107 -6.64 49.70 -51.45
CA CYS A 107 -7.09 50.20 -50.15
C CYS A 107 -6.55 49.29 -49.02
N THR A 108 -6.32 49.88 -47.87
CA THR A 108 -5.77 49.14 -46.71
C THR A 108 -6.53 49.52 -45.43
N THR A 109 -6.34 48.74 -44.38
CA THR A 109 -6.88 49.02 -43.03
C THR A 109 -6.40 50.31 -42.41
N ILE A 110 -5.29 50.88 -42.91
CA ILE A 110 -4.74 52.17 -42.44
C ILE A 110 -5.20 53.38 -43.26
N GLY A 111 -6.07 53.17 -44.26
CA GLY A 111 -6.81 54.24 -44.92
C GLY A 111 -6.09 55.02 -45.98
N TYR A 112 -4.84 54.71 -46.32
CA TYR A 112 -4.09 55.35 -47.36
C TYR A 112 -4.13 54.56 -48.68
N PRO A 113 -4.26 55.23 -49.85
CA PRO A 113 -4.08 54.55 -51.14
C PRO A 113 -2.62 54.04 -51.22
N VAL A 114 -2.46 52.78 -51.35
CA VAL A 114 -1.17 52.16 -51.51
C VAL A 114 -1.00 51.83 -53.01
N TYR A 115 -0.01 52.45 -53.63
CA TYR A 115 0.36 52.10 -55.01
C TYR A 115 1.39 51.01 -54.97
N PHE A 116 1.01 49.84 -55.48
CA PHE A 116 1.97 48.73 -55.66
C PHE A 116 2.76 49.01 -56.90
N PRO A 117 4.11 48.84 -56.93
CA PRO A 117 4.90 48.96 -58.14
C PRO A 117 4.37 47.94 -59.13
N LYS A 118 3.93 48.43 -60.31
CA LYS A 118 3.50 47.53 -61.40
C LYS A 118 4.66 46.59 -61.65
N HIS A 119 4.40 45.27 -61.59
CA HIS A 119 5.30 44.31 -62.13
C HIS A 119 5.53 44.68 -63.58
N SER A 120 6.72 45.24 -63.87
CA SER A 120 7.11 45.55 -65.26
C SER A 120 7.13 44.22 -66.00
N SER A 121 6.20 44.01 -66.92
CA SER A 121 6.32 42.97 -67.93
C SER A 121 7.71 43.11 -68.54
N VAL A 122 8.52 42.11 -68.41
CA VAL A 122 9.81 42.04 -69.09
C VAL A 122 9.54 42.15 -70.57
N ASP A 123 9.98 43.24 -71.20
CA ASP A 123 9.94 43.48 -72.62
C ASP A 123 10.90 42.49 -73.28
N GLU A 124 10.38 41.43 -73.92
CA GLU A 124 11.15 40.34 -74.50
C GLU A 124 12.04 40.75 -75.69
N ASN A 125 12.23 42.08 -75.94
CA ASN A 125 12.94 42.59 -77.14
C ASN A 125 14.21 43.40 -76.88
N LYS A 126 14.92 43.21 -75.72
CA LYS A 126 16.27 43.81 -75.58
C LYS A 126 17.32 42.71 -75.47
N ALA A 127 18.20 42.64 -76.48
CA ALA A 127 19.40 41.81 -76.51
C ALA A 127 20.31 42.13 -75.30
N PRO A 128 21.01 41.16 -74.72
CA PRO A 128 21.80 41.35 -73.51
C PRO A 128 23.08 42.18 -73.83
N ASP A 129 23.22 43.33 -73.19
CA ASP A 129 24.48 44.07 -73.11
C ASP A 129 25.38 43.42 -72.08
N GLN A 130 26.54 42.95 -72.47
CA GLN A 130 27.54 42.28 -71.68
C GLN A 130 28.22 43.31 -70.75
N ASN A 131 28.22 43.05 -69.46
CA ASN A 131 29.01 43.63 -68.37
C ASN A 131 28.24 44.47 -67.37
N ILE A 132 27.55 43.79 -66.46
CA ILE A 132 27.49 44.17 -65.02
C ILE A 132 27.01 42.90 -64.29
N ALA A 133 27.87 42.33 -63.45
CA ALA A 133 27.48 41.28 -62.52
C ALA A 133 26.60 41.91 -61.43
N THR A 134 25.30 41.82 -61.61
CA THR A 134 24.29 42.06 -60.56
C THR A 134 23.61 40.74 -60.24
N GLU A 135 23.62 40.39 -58.97
CA GLU A 135 22.91 39.27 -58.44
C GLU A 135 21.48 39.20 -59.00
N GLU A 136 21.24 38.12 -59.78
CA GLU A 136 19.91 37.81 -60.28
C GLU A 136 18.99 37.56 -59.07
N THR A 137 18.16 38.55 -58.74
CA THR A 137 16.94 38.34 -58.01
C THR A 137 16.00 37.53 -58.92
N VAL A 138 15.92 36.24 -58.75
CA VAL A 138 14.96 35.37 -59.42
C VAL A 138 13.56 35.85 -59.06
N LEU A 139 12.90 36.51 -60.03
CA LEU A 139 11.48 36.88 -59.91
C LEU A 139 10.64 35.61 -59.97
N PRO A 140 9.65 35.46 -59.10
CA PRO A 140 8.82 34.28 -59.07
C PRO A 140 8.00 34.15 -60.37
N GLU A 141 7.94 32.93 -60.87
CA GLU A 141 7.06 32.50 -61.95
C GLU A 141 5.64 33.03 -61.80
N THR A 142 5.00 33.37 -62.89
CA THR A 142 3.62 33.89 -63.06
C THR A 142 2.65 33.37 -61.97
N ILE A 143 2.14 34.30 -61.18
CA ILE A 143 1.16 34.03 -60.12
C ILE A 143 -0.07 33.37 -60.74
N GLN A 144 -0.29 32.07 -60.44
CA GLN A 144 -1.49 31.38 -60.88
C GLN A 144 -2.73 31.92 -60.16
N PRO A 145 -3.81 32.24 -60.87
CA PRO A 145 -5.05 32.71 -60.26
C PRO A 145 -5.65 31.64 -59.32
N ASN A 146 -6.26 32.11 -58.22
CA ASN A 146 -6.88 31.31 -57.17
C ASN A 146 -5.92 30.49 -56.28
N ARG A 147 -4.71 30.99 -56.02
CA ARG A 147 -3.78 30.38 -55.06
C ARG A 147 -3.33 31.39 -54.06
N PHE A 148 -3.08 30.87 -52.82
CA PHE A 148 -2.39 31.61 -51.79
C PHE A 148 -0.88 31.56 -52.02
N HIS A 149 -0.26 32.73 -51.93
CA HIS A 149 1.19 32.86 -51.97
C HIS A 149 1.68 33.38 -50.64
N LEU A 150 2.78 32.81 -50.16
CA LEU A 150 3.47 33.24 -48.96
C LEU A 150 4.78 33.90 -49.41
N SER A 151 5.06 35.04 -48.88
CA SER A 151 6.31 35.75 -49.11
C SER A 151 6.74 36.50 -47.85
N ALA A 152 7.96 36.99 -47.86
CA ALA A 152 8.48 37.88 -46.84
C ALA A 152 8.29 39.32 -47.28
N THR A 153 7.90 40.21 -46.36
CA THR A 153 8.01 41.64 -46.66
C THR A 153 9.47 42.03 -46.80
N PRO A 154 9.81 42.93 -47.74
CA PRO A 154 11.19 43.36 -47.93
C PRO A 154 11.78 43.90 -46.61
N LYS A 155 13.01 43.46 -46.30
CA LYS A 155 13.74 43.94 -45.13
C LYS A 155 14.05 45.43 -45.30
N ASN A 156 13.49 46.26 -44.40
CA ASN A 156 13.82 47.64 -44.34
C ASN A 156 14.87 47.88 -43.24
N GLN A 157 15.70 48.93 -43.30
CA GLN A 157 16.81 49.18 -42.38
C GLN A 157 16.40 49.19 -40.87
N ASN A 158 15.11 49.35 -40.58
CA ASN A 158 14.58 49.47 -39.22
C ASN A 158 13.48 48.45 -38.86
N ALA A 159 13.14 47.49 -39.75
CA ALA A 159 12.07 46.54 -39.51
C ALA A 159 12.45 45.14 -39.97
N ALA A 160 12.17 44.13 -39.12
CA ALA A 160 12.33 42.73 -39.49
C ALA A 160 11.31 42.36 -40.61
N SER A 161 11.69 41.43 -41.49
CA SER A 161 10.76 40.87 -42.45
C SER A 161 9.57 40.21 -41.75
N GLU A 162 8.36 40.47 -42.24
CA GLU A 162 7.12 39.92 -41.74
C GLU A 162 6.50 38.94 -42.76
N LEU A 163 5.72 38.01 -42.29
CA LEU A 163 5.00 37.07 -43.14
C LEU A 163 3.89 37.79 -43.89
N LEU A 164 3.99 37.79 -45.22
CA LEU A 164 2.97 38.29 -46.14
C LEU A 164 2.21 37.10 -46.72
N ILE A 165 0.91 37.03 -46.51
CA ILE A 165 -0.01 36.10 -47.16
C ILE A 165 -0.73 36.86 -48.23
N GLN A 166 -0.67 36.40 -49.47
CA GLN A 166 -1.34 37.02 -50.64
C GLN A 166 -2.27 36.02 -51.30
N TYR A 167 -3.45 36.45 -51.63
CA TYR A 167 -4.40 35.73 -52.47
C TYR A 167 -4.63 36.51 -53.73
N SER A 168 -4.57 35.84 -54.88
CA SER A 168 -4.70 36.49 -56.21
C SER A 168 -5.82 35.83 -56.98
N GLU A 169 -6.65 36.69 -57.57
CA GLU A 169 -7.72 36.27 -58.51
C GLU A 169 -7.79 37.29 -59.69
N PRO A 170 -8.54 36.97 -60.75
CA PRO A 170 -8.63 37.89 -61.91
C PRO A 170 -9.20 39.28 -61.61
N ARG A 171 -9.92 39.44 -60.51
CA ARG A 171 -10.49 40.73 -60.05
C ARG A 171 -9.50 41.60 -59.28
N GLY A 172 -8.44 41.04 -58.75
CA GLY A 172 -7.44 41.73 -57.96
C GLY A 172 -6.71 40.84 -56.95
N HIS A 173 -6.04 41.47 -56.03
CA HIS A 173 -5.25 40.76 -55.01
C HIS A 173 -5.68 41.23 -53.61
N VAL A 174 -5.69 40.34 -52.65
CA VAL A 174 -5.77 40.69 -51.24
C VAL A 174 -4.59 40.16 -50.48
N PHE A 175 -4.06 40.89 -49.53
CA PHE A 175 -2.91 40.51 -48.79
C PHE A 175 -3.09 40.82 -47.28
N TRP A 176 -2.44 39.99 -46.47
CA TRP A 176 -2.39 40.11 -45.04
C TRP A 176 -0.94 40.10 -44.58
N ILE A 177 -0.58 41.12 -43.78
CA ILE A 177 0.70 41.14 -43.11
C ILE A 177 0.47 40.61 -41.70
N ILE A 178 1.09 39.51 -41.38
CA ILE A 178 0.94 38.79 -40.12
C ILE A 178 1.89 39.38 -39.10
N ASP A 179 1.36 39.77 -37.92
CA ASP A 179 2.15 40.28 -36.81
C ASP A 179 3.14 39.22 -36.31
N GLY A 180 4.44 39.57 -36.39
CA GLY A 180 5.51 38.70 -35.93
C GLY A 180 5.77 38.79 -34.44
N SER A 181 5.11 39.69 -33.68
CA SER A 181 5.38 39.90 -32.24
C SER A 181 4.87 38.77 -31.30
N TRP A 182 4.14 37.82 -31.85
CA TRP A 182 3.57 36.71 -31.12
C TRP A 182 4.65 35.83 -30.47
N GLY A 183 4.27 35.17 -29.36
CA GLY A 183 5.06 34.08 -28.74
C GLY A 183 5.98 34.49 -27.61
N GLN A 184 6.33 35.78 -27.44
CA GLN A 184 7.16 36.19 -26.30
C GLN A 184 6.50 35.93 -24.96
N GLU A 185 5.19 36.12 -24.86
CA GLU A 185 4.43 35.81 -23.62
C GLU A 185 4.42 34.34 -23.31
N LEU A 186 4.32 33.48 -24.36
CA LEU A 186 4.35 32.04 -24.21
C LEU A 186 5.68 31.53 -23.64
N LEU A 187 6.78 32.21 -23.93
CA LEU A 187 8.11 31.80 -23.50
C LEU A 187 8.48 32.28 -22.08
N ARG A 188 7.65 33.13 -21.45
CA ARG A 188 7.92 33.65 -20.10
C ARG A 188 7.59 32.65 -18.99
N GLU A 189 6.71 31.70 -19.25
CA GLU A 189 6.35 30.66 -18.30
C GLU A 189 7.02 29.33 -18.66
N PRO A 190 7.40 28.50 -17.69
CA PRO A 190 7.29 28.66 -16.23
C PRO A 190 8.42 29.50 -15.62
N CYS A 191 9.39 29.93 -16.39
CA CYS A 191 10.50 30.73 -15.91
C CYS A 191 10.93 31.75 -16.97
N THR A 192 11.40 32.93 -16.54
CA THR A 192 11.87 33.98 -17.43
C THR A 192 13.22 33.57 -18.06
N ASP A 193 13.37 33.83 -19.35
CA ASP A 193 14.60 33.58 -20.13
C ASP A 193 15.05 32.10 -20.20
N CYS A 194 14.14 31.19 -19.92
CA CYS A 194 14.40 29.75 -19.95
C CYS A 194 14.46 29.16 -21.35
N PHE A 195 13.83 29.82 -22.32
CA PHE A 195 13.59 29.21 -23.62
C PHE A 195 14.08 30.15 -24.76
N TYR A 196 14.50 29.52 -25.83
CA TYR A 196 14.70 30.14 -27.12
C TYR A 196 13.97 29.32 -28.18
N LEU A 197 13.05 29.97 -28.90
CA LEU A 197 12.27 29.39 -29.99
C LEU A 197 12.82 29.89 -31.32
N GLN A 198 13.19 28.98 -32.17
CA GLN A 198 13.48 29.23 -33.57
C GLN A 198 12.43 28.56 -34.44
N PHE A 199 11.84 29.35 -35.33
CA PHE A 199 10.87 28.87 -36.31
C PHE A 199 11.36 29.26 -37.69
N ARG A 200 11.59 28.29 -38.57
CA ARG A 200 12.10 28.49 -39.90
C ARG A 200 11.18 27.78 -40.90
N PHE A 201 10.80 28.50 -41.96
CA PHE A 201 10.11 27.90 -43.08
C PHE A 201 11.10 27.09 -43.94
N LEU A 202 10.68 25.93 -44.40
CA LEU A 202 11.50 25.05 -45.28
C LEU A 202 11.32 25.38 -46.76
N ASP A 203 10.32 26.19 -47.10
CA ASP A 203 10.13 26.71 -48.45
C ASP A 203 11.29 27.66 -48.80
N PRO A 204 11.99 27.50 -49.94
CA PRO A 204 13.08 28.39 -50.36
C PRO A 204 12.69 29.85 -50.46
N MET A 205 11.45 30.17 -50.85
CA MET A 205 10.95 31.55 -50.95
C MET A 205 10.73 32.22 -49.57
N LEU A 206 10.59 31.40 -48.54
CA LEU A 206 10.36 31.87 -47.15
C LEU A 206 11.59 31.64 -46.26
N SER A 207 12.69 31.11 -46.82
CA SER A 207 13.89 30.72 -46.03
C SER A 207 14.55 31.89 -45.27
N GLU A 208 14.37 33.14 -45.73
CA GLU A 208 14.82 34.32 -45.00
C GLU A 208 13.96 34.70 -43.82
N LEU A 209 12.75 34.14 -43.69
CA LEU A 209 11.83 34.33 -42.62
C LEU A 209 12.14 33.37 -41.46
N ALA A 210 13.18 33.64 -40.71
CA ALA A 210 13.41 32.97 -39.44
C ALA A 210 12.82 33.78 -38.28
N ILE A 211 11.80 33.27 -37.63
CA ILE A 211 11.24 33.86 -36.41
C ILE A 211 12.05 33.34 -35.23
N GLN A 212 12.72 34.25 -34.56
CA GLN A 212 13.53 33.95 -33.38
C GLN A 212 12.94 34.68 -32.17
N ARG A 213 12.71 33.96 -31.07
CA ARG A 213 12.10 34.51 -29.83
C ARG A 213 12.74 33.94 -28.60
N GLY A 214 12.79 34.72 -27.53
CA GLY A 214 13.34 34.31 -26.24
C GLY A 214 14.82 34.66 -26.10
N ASN A 215 15.52 33.88 -25.29
CA ASN A 215 16.90 34.12 -24.91
C ASN A 215 17.89 33.58 -25.96
N SER A 216 18.48 34.47 -26.75
CA SER A 216 19.46 34.11 -27.81
C SER A 216 20.76 33.49 -27.26
N ASP A 217 21.13 33.77 -26.00
CA ASP A 217 22.35 33.26 -25.38
C ASP A 217 22.36 31.72 -25.29
N LEU A 218 21.18 31.13 -25.35
CA LEU A 218 21.00 29.66 -25.36
C LEU A 218 21.57 29.00 -26.61
N ILE A 219 21.79 29.74 -27.68
CA ILE A 219 22.36 29.21 -28.94
C ILE A 219 23.82 28.79 -28.72
N GLU A 220 24.57 29.51 -27.89
CA GLU A 220 25.99 29.30 -27.64
C GLU A 220 26.29 28.33 -26.50
N GLN A 221 25.28 27.98 -25.68
CA GLN A 221 25.46 27.05 -24.56
C GLN A 221 25.69 25.61 -25.03
N THR A 222 26.73 24.98 -24.48
CA THR A 222 27.13 23.61 -24.83
C THR A 222 26.19 22.53 -24.25
N ASP A 223 25.66 22.77 -23.04
CA ASP A 223 24.82 21.83 -22.29
C ASP A 223 23.31 22.13 -22.43
N ARG A 224 22.92 22.66 -23.60
CA ARG A 224 21.52 22.98 -23.88
C ARG A 224 20.68 21.75 -24.18
N LEU A 225 19.47 21.76 -23.67
CA LEU A 225 18.42 20.84 -24.11
C LEU A 225 17.78 21.37 -25.39
N SER A 226 17.40 20.48 -26.30
CA SER A 226 16.73 20.86 -27.54
C SER A 226 15.62 19.89 -27.88
N VAL A 227 14.53 20.43 -28.41
CA VAL A 227 13.46 19.67 -29.05
C VAL A 227 13.21 20.28 -30.41
N HIS A 228 13.16 19.45 -31.42
CA HIS A 228 12.87 19.93 -32.78
C HIS A 228 11.79 19.08 -33.44
N ARG A 229 10.98 19.70 -34.31
CA ARG A 229 9.93 19.02 -35.08
C ARG A 229 9.71 19.75 -36.38
N ILE A 230 9.49 19.00 -37.42
CA ILE A 230 9.02 19.51 -38.71
C ILE A 230 7.51 19.35 -38.73
N THR A 231 6.79 20.45 -38.96
CA THR A 231 5.32 20.48 -38.95
C THR A 231 4.80 21.13 -40.21
N GLY A 232 3.55 20.81 -40.55
CA GLY A 232 2.84 21.36 -41.71
C GLY A 232 2.93 20.49 -42.95
N SER A 233 2.14 20.86 -43.96
CA SER A 233 2.17 20.32 -45.31
C SER A 233 2.58 21.42 -46.28
N ALA A 234 3.15 21.06 -47.45
CA ALA A 234 3.51 22.07 -48.44
C ALA A 234 2.30 22.98 -48.75
N PRO A 235 2.50 24.29 -48.87
CA PRO A 235 3.74 25.06 -48.80
C PRO A 235 4.17 25.51 -47.41
N PHE A 236 3.46 25.12 -46.33
CA PHE A 236 3.69 25.59 -44.97
C PHE A 236 4.61 24.69 -44.13
N HIS A 237 5.52 23.93 -44.79
CA HIS A 237 6.53 23.16 -44.06
C HIS A 237 7.41 24.10 -43.23
N SER A 238 7.47 23.85 -41.94
CA SER A 238 8.28 24.62 -41.01
C SER A 238 9.04 23.72 -40.06
N GLU A 239 10.27 24.09 -39.77
CA GLU A 239 11.10 23.50 -38.73
C GLU A 239 11.01 24.37 -37.51
N GLN A 240 10.62 23.76 -36.39
CA GLN A 240 10.52 24.42 -35.09
C GLN A 240 11.56 23.81 -34.17
N THR A 241 12.37 24.67 -33.56
CA THR A 241 13.38 24.25 -32.58
C THR A 241 13.20 25.06 -31.31
N LEU A 242 13.00 24.36 -30.20
CA LEU A 242 12.94 24.98 -28.87
C LEU A 242 14.20 24.55 -28.10
N LEU A 243 14.95 25.53 -27.61
CA LEU A 243 16.14 25.35 -26.79
C LEU A 243 15.86 25.76 -25.36
N ALA A 244 16.51 25.08 -24.41
CA ALA A 244 16.54 25.47 -23.02
C ALA A 244 17.92 25.23 -22.42
N GLY A 245 18.30 26.00 -21.41
CA GLY A 245 19.62 25.94 -20.82
C GLY A 245 19.59 25.85 -19.29
N GLU A 246 20.63 26.44 -18.70
CA GLU A 246 20.86 26.37 -17.26
C GLU A 246 19.69 26.93 -16.42
N THR A 247 19.02 27.97 -16.88
CA THR A 247 17.87 28.56 -16.20
C THR A 247 16.71 27.55 -16.03
N LEU A 248 16.42 26.75 -17.07
CA LEU A 248 15.42 25.67 -16.96
C LEU A 248 15.90 24.56 -16.02
N HIS A 249 17.18 24.20 -16.04
CA HIS A 249 17.73 23.21 -15.11
C HIS A 249 17.62 23.69 -13.65
N ASN A 250 17.89 24.97 -13.39
CA ASN A 250 17.75 25.55 -12.05
C ASN A 250 16.29 25.57 -11.59
N PHE A 251 15.35 25.90 -12.47
CA PHE A 251 13.93 25.81 -12.20
C PHE A 251 13.50 24.34 -11.94
N ALA A 252 13.91 23.39 -12.79
CA ALA A 252 13.63 21.97 -12.60
C ALA A 252 14.19 21.45 -11.27
N ARG A 253 15.43 21.88 -10.90
CA ARG A 253 16.01 21.55 -9.59
C ARG A 253 15.14 22.05 -8.45
N GLN A 254 14.67 23.28 -8.51
CA GLN A 254 13.77 23.84 -7.51
C GLN A 254 12.47 23.02 -7.38
N GLN A 255 11.84 22.64 -8.50
CA GLN A 255 10.65 21.81 -8.51
C GLN A 255 10.92 20.42 -7.89
N VAL A 256 12.04 19.78 -8.24
CA VAL A 256 12.45 18.49 -7.66
C VAL A 256 12.60 18.59 -6.14
N PHE A 257 13.16 19.69 -5.62
CA PHE A 257 13.26 19.88 -4.16
C PHE A 257 11.90 20.14 -3.51
N ILE A 258 11.05 20.99 -4.10
CA ILE A 258 9.73 21.33 -3.55
C ILE A 258 8.86 20.09 -3.38
N TRP A 259 8.89 19.16 -4.32
CA TRP A 259 8.07 17.95 -4.27
C TRP A 259 8.81 16.73 -3.72
N GLY A 260 10.09 16.59 -4.03
CA GLY A 260 10.88 15.41 -3.64
C GLY A 260 11.14 15.31 -2.15
N ILE A 261 11.45 16.42 -1.47
CA ILE A 261 11.70 16.39 -0.02
C ILE A 261 10.45 15.98 0.78
N PRO A 262 9.26 16.58 0.58
CA PRO A 262 8.06 16.16 1.28
C PRO A 262 7.68 14.70 1.01
N ILE A 263 7.82 14.24 -0.23
CA ILE A 263 7.55 12.84 -0.60
C ILE A 263 8.52 11.88 0.11
N ALA A 264 9.82 12.20 0.12
CA ALA A 264 10.83 11.39 0.80
C ALA A 264 10.60 11.33 2.32
N LEU A 265 10.23 12.45 2.96
CA LEU A 265 9.90 12.50 4.38
C LEU A 265 8.63 11.73 4.71
N LEU A 266 7.58 11.84 3.88
CA LEU A 266 6.35 11.08 4.06
C LEU A 266 6.60 9.58 3.95
N LEU A 267 7.37 9.15 2.95
CA LEU A 267 7.75 7.75 2.77
C LEU A 267 8.55 7.25 3.98
N GLY A 268 9.52 8.03 4.44
CA GLY A 268 10.31 7.73 5.63
C GLY A 268 9.45 7.57 6.89
N LEU A 269 8.45 8.44 7.06
CA LEU A 269 7.49 8.38 8.17
C LEU A 269 6.67 7.08 8.13
N VAL A 270 6.12 6.74 6.98
CA VAL A 270 5.32 5.52 6.80
C VAL A 270 6.15 4.27 7.10
N LEU A 271 7.37 4.19 6.56
CA LEU A 271 8.29 3.07 6.81
C LEU A 271 8.71 2.96 8.28
N SER A 272 8.98 4.09 8.93
CA SER A 272 9.36 4.13 10.34
C SER A 272 8.21 3.71 11.27
N ILE A 273 6.99 4.19 11.02
CA ILE A 273 5.79 3.78 11.76
C ILE A 273 5.52 2.29 11.54
N GLY A 274 5.58 1.81 10.29
CA GLY A 274 5.41 0.38 9.95
C GLY A 274 6.41 -0.50 10.71
N TYR A 275 7.68 -0.10 10.75
CA TYR A 275 8.70 -0.79 11.55
C TYR A 275 8.37 -0.83 13.04
N LEU A 276 7.92 0.29 13.63
CA LEU A 276 7.57 0.33 15.05
C LEU A 276 6.36 -0.53 15.37
N ILE A 277 5.32 -0.53 14.52
CA ILE A 277 4.14 -1.39 14.67
C ILE A 277 4.53 -2.86 14.59
N LEU A 278 5.28 -3.26 13.56
CA LEU A 278 5.71 -4.64 13.35
C LEU A 278 6.54 -5.15 14.52
N ARG A 279 7.45 -4.32 15.01
CA ARG A 279 8.29 -4.63 16.16
C ARG A 279 7.47 -4.77 17.45
N ASN A 280 6.54 -3.84 17.69
CA ASN A 280 5.67 -3.89 18.87
C ASN A 280 4.81 -5.15 18.86
N TYR A 281 4.25 -5.51 17.70
CA TYR A 281 3.52 -6.77 17.51
C TYR A 281 4.39 -8.01 17.80
N ARG A 282 5.61 -8.08 17.25
CA ARG A 282 6.53 -9.21 17.48
C ARG A 282 6.98 -9.36 18.93
N ASN A 283 6.91 -8.32 19.72
CA ASN A 283 7.23 -8.31 21.14
C ASN A 283 5.98 -8.38 22.05
N SER A 284 4.77 -8.40 21.47
CA SER A 284 3.54 -8.64 22.22
C SER A 284 3.50 -10.10 22.71
N ILE A 285 2.69 -10.37 23.72
CA ILE A 285 2.53 -11.76 24.22
C ILE A 285 1.98 -12.68 23.12
N GLU A 286 1.05 -12.20 22.28
CA GLU A 286 0.52 -12.96 21.13
C GLU A 286 1.62 -13.26 20.11
N GLY A 287 2.45 -12.29 19.75
CA GLY A 287 3.57 -12.50 18.83
C GLY A 287 4.62 -13.47 19.38
N LEU A 288 4.81 -13.48 20.70
CA LEU A 288 5.67 -14.47 21.37
C LEU A 288 5.05 -15.87 21.35
N ILE A 289 3.73 -15.99 21.59
CA ILE A 289 2.99 -17.25 21.50
C ILE A 289 3.05 -17.80 20.07
N GLU A 290 2.80 -16.98 19.04
CA GLU A 290 2.92 -17.41 17.65
C GLU A 290 4.33 -17.91 17.30
N LYS A 291 5.34 -17.26 17.87
CA LYS A 291 6.73 -17.73 17.72
C LYS A 291 6.92 -19.07 18.42
N GLY A 292 6.47 -19.21 19.67
CA GLY A 292 6.54 -20.46 20.43
C GLY A 292 5.84 -21.63 19.72
N LEU A 293 4.72 -21.36 19.04
CA LEU A 293 4.03 -22.35 18.20
C LEU A 293 4.88 -22.83 17.02
N ARG A 294 5.56 -21.90 16.34
CA ARG A 294 6.47 -22.25 15.22
C ARG A 294 7.71 -23.01 15.66
N ASP A 295 8.23 -22.65 16.83
CA ASP A 295 9.45 -23.22 17.39
C ASP A 295 9.15 -24.48 18.26
N GLU A 296 7.90 -24.96 18.30
CA GLU A 296 7.41 -26.12 19.07
C GLU A 296 7.73 -26.04 20.56
N GLU A 297 7.67 -24.85 21.14
CA GLU A 297 8.01 -24.56 22.55
C GLU A 297 6.90 -24.99 23.54
N PHE A 298 5.71 -25.38 23.06
CA PHE A 298 4.59 -25.81 23.90
C PHE A 298 4.64 -27.31 24.08
N ILE A 299 4.88 -27.76 25.32
CA ILE A 299 5.12 -29.16 25.65
C ILE A 299 4.14 -29.68 26.69
N PRO A 300 3.80 -30.99 26.70
CA PRO A 300 3.01 -31.63 27.74
C PRO A 300 3.84 -31.92 28.98
N HIS A 301 3.28 -31.63 30.17
CA HIS A 301 3.64 -32.26 31.40
C HIS A 301 2.47 -33.10 31.88
N TYR A 302 2.77 -34.22 32.52
CA TYR A 302 1.81 -35.21 32.94
C TYR A 302 1.71 -35.22 34.47
N GLN A 303 0.48 -35.06 35.00
CA GLN A 303 0.22 -35.22 36.44
C GLN A 303 -0.63 -36.45 36.67
N PRO A 304 -0.15 -37.42 37.49
CA PRO A 304 -0.89 -38.64 37.72
C PRO A 304 -2.15 -38.41 38.53
N ILE A 305 -3.22 -39.13 38.13
CA ILE A 305 -4.46 -39.31 38.88
C ILE A 305 -4.46 -40.70 39.44
N ILE A 306 -4.66 -40.82 40.75
CA ILE A 306 -4.43 -42.03 41.50
C ILE A 306 -5.72 -42.50 42.15
N ASP A 307 -6.02 -43.80 42.05
CA ASP A 307 -7.06 -44.43 42.85
C ASP A 307 -6.49 -44.69 44.27
N SER A 308 -6.98 -43.96 45.23
CA SER A 308 -6.48 -44.00 46.62
C SER A 308 -6.69 -45.36 47.31
N ARG A 309 -7.58 -46.25 46.79
CA ARG A 309 -7.83 -47.59 47.33
C ARG A 309 -6.79 -48.59 46.86
N THR A 310 -6.49 -48.56 45.54
CA THR A 310 -5.56 -49.53 44.90
C THR A 310 -4.14 -49.03 44.86
N GLN A 311 -3.94 -47.73 45.08
CA GLN A 311 -2.67 -47.03 44.90
C GLN A 311 -2.13 -47.20 43.48
N GLU A 312 -3.02 -47.22 42.48
CA GLU A 312 -2.66 -47.33 41.09
C GLU A 312 -2.93 -46.03 40.34
N ILE A 313 -2.08 -45.72 39.32
CA ILE A 313 -2.30 -44.59 38.42
C ILE A 313 -3.39 -45.01 37.42
N VAL A 314 -4.54 -44.34 37.45
CA VAL A 314 -5.66 -44.56 36.55
C VAL A 314 -5.52 -43.73 35.25
N GLY A 315 -4.85 -42.63 35.31
CA GLY A 315 -4.64 -41.75 34.17
C GLY A 315 -3.72 -40.56 34.48
N TYR A 316 -3.58 -39.67 33.52
CA TYR A 316 -2.79 -38.45 33.66
C TYR A 316 -3.56 -37.25 33.15
N GLU A 317 -3.53 -36.14 33.84
CA GLU A 317 -3.85 -34.87 33.25
C GLU A 317 -2.64 -34.29 32.51
N VAL A 318 -2.87 -33.84 31.27
CA VAL A 318 -1.86 -33.20 30.43
C VAL A 318 -1.92 -31.70 30.65
N LEU A 319 -0.93 -31.20 31.33
CA LEU A 319 -0.80 -29.80 31.67
C LEU A 319 0.19 -29.11 30.74
N LEU A 320 -0.30 -28.11 30.03
CA LEU A 320 0.49 -27.32 29.08
C LEU A 320 1.65 -26.59 29.80
N ARG A 321 2.83 -26.69 29.21
CA ARG A 321 4.00 -25.89 29.62
C ARG A 321 4.59 -25.18 28.40
N TRP A 322 5.01 -23.95 28.60
CA TRP A 322 5.72 -23.20 27.57
C TRP A 322 7.22 -23.19 27.91
N GLN A 323 8.01 -23.99 27.18
CA GLN A 323 9.44 -24.10 27.37
C GLN A 323 10.17 -23.16 26.40
N LYS A 324 10.66 -22.04 26.93
CA LYS A 324 11.43 -21.06 26.17
C LYS A 324 12.93 -21.21 26.44
N GLY A 325 13.62 -21.94 25.60
CA GLY A 325 14.99 -22.37 25.87
C GLY A 325 15.07 -23.25 27.12
N HIS A 326 15.79 -22.79 28.15
CA HIS A 326 15.92 -23.53 29.42
C HIS A 326 14.89 -23.08 30.49
N GLN A 327 14.01 -22.14 30.20
CA GLN A 327 13.03 -21.62 31.16
C GLN A 327 11.63 -22.08 30.85
N LEU A 328 10.90 -22.51 31.90
CA LEU A 328 9.46 -22.75 31.83
C LEU A 328 8.71 -21.46 32.14
N VAL A 329 7.89 -21.01 31.19
CA VAL A 329 7.00 -19.84 31.37
C VAL A 329 5.73 -20.33 32.07
N PRO A 330 5.35 -19.74 33.22
CA PRO A 330 4.14 -20.14 33.95
C PRO A 330 2.88 -19.95 33.09
N PRO A 331 1.91 -20.91 33.10
CA PRO A 331 0.67 -20.82 32.32
C PRO A 331 -0.13 -19.54 32.56
N GLY A 332 -0.19 -19.05 33.79
CA GLY A 332 -0.89 -17.79 34.15
C GLY A 332 -0.39 -16.55 33.41
N LEU A 333 0.83 -16.56 32.81
CA LEU A 333 1.36 -15.43 32.06
C LEU A 333 0.93 -15.40 30.60
N PHE A 334 0.46 -16.51 30.03
CA PHE A 334 0.17 -16.56 28.59
C PHE A 334 -1.19 -17.17 28.22
N ILE A 335 -1.80 -18.00 29.07
CA ILE A 335 -3.06 -18.68 28.75
C ILE A 335 -4.17 -17.70 28.41
N SER A 336 -4.41 -16.67 29.25
CA SER A 336 -5.47 -15.68 29.00
C SER A 336 -5.25 -14.92 27.68
N ALA A 337 -4.01 -14.65 27.31
CA ALA A 337 -3.69 -14.03 26.01
C ALA A 337 -3.90 -15.03 24.84
N ALA A 338 -3.56 -16.29 25.04
CA ALA A 338 -3.82 -17.35 24.05
C ALA A 338 -5.32 -17.57 23.80
N GLU A 339 -6.13 -17.55 24.87
CA GLU A 339 -7.60 -17.65 24.79
C GLU A 339 -8.21 -16.46 24.08
N SER A 340 -7.88 -15.23 24.51
CA SER A 340 -8.43 -14.00 23.93
C SER A 340 -8.06 -13.80 22.46
N SER A 341 -6.90 -14.29 22.02
CA SER A 341 -6.44 -14.25 20.63
C SER A 341 -6.84 -15.44 19.77
N GLY A 342 -7.50 -16.46 20.35
CA GLY A 342 -7.83 -17.73 19.66
C GLY A 342 -6.62 -18.64 19.39
N LEU A 343 -5.42 -18.27 19.86
CA LEU A 343 -4.22 -19.08 19.68
C LEU A 343 -4.24 -20.36 20.52
N VAL A 344 -5.07 -20.42 21.58
CA VAL A 344 -5.23 -21.60 22.42
C VAL A 344 -5.60 -22.84 21.61
N VAL A 345 -6.43 -22.71 20.57
CA VAL A 345 -6.80 -23.82 19.69
C VAL A 345 -5.58 -24.43 18.99
N LYS A 346 -4.70 -23.58 18.46
CA LYS A 346 -3.46 -24.04 17.81
C LYS A 346 -2.50 -24.70 18.80
N ILE A 347 -2.39 -24.13 20.01
CA ILE A 347 -1.58 -24.70 21.09
C ILE A 347 -2.11 -26.09 21.46
N THR A 348 -3.42 -26.22 21.67
CA THR A 348 -4.05 -27.51 21.99
C THR A 348 -3.84 -28.53 20.88
N HIS A 349 -3.96 -28.15 19.62
CA HIS A 349 -3.66 -29.05 18.50
C HIS A 349 -2.21 -29.54 18.50
N GLN A 350 -1.25 -28.65 18.76
CA GLN A 350 0.18 -29.02 18.87
C GLN A 350 0.40 -29.98 20.05
N LEU A 351 -0.22 -29.68 21.20
CA LEU A 351 -0.16 -30.52 22.39
C LEU A 351 -0.73 -31.92 22.10
N MET A 352 -1.90 -31.99 21.46
CA MET A 352 -2.52 -33.26 21.07
C MET A 352 -1.65 -34.09 20.13
N GLN A 353 -0.91 -33.47 19.19
CA GLN A 353 0.05 -34.18 18.35
C GLN A 353 1.19 -34.84 19.15
N GLN A 354 1.66 -34.17 20.20
CA GLN A 354 2.67 -34.74 21.08
C GLN A 354 2.10 -35.86 21.93
N VAL A 355 0.92 -35.64 22.55
CA VAL A 355 0.21 -36.64 23.33
C VAL A 355 -0.12 -37.90 22.50
N TYR A 356 -0.41 -37.72 21.19
CA TYR A 356 -0.62 -38.84 20.27
C TYR A 356 0.62 -39.77 20.20
N ARG A 357 1.80 -39.19 20.12
CA ARG A 357 3.09 -39.93 20.14
C ARG A 357 3.34 -40.56 21.50
N ASP A 358 3.06 -39.81 22.57
CA ASP A 358 3.35 -40.22 23.95
C ASP A 358 2.44 -41.36 24.42
N LEU A 359 1.19 -41.48 23.91
CA LEU A 359 0.25 -42.54 24.22
C LEU A 359 0.74 -43.93 23.81
N THR A 360 1.67 -44.05 22.88
CA THR A 360 2.32 -45.33 22.52
C THR A 360 3.24 -45.84 23.62
N GLN A 361 3.70 -44.97 24.53
CA GLN A 361 4.59 -45.33 25.64
C GLN A 361 3.82 -45.47 26.98
N ILE A 362 2.64 -44.82 27.08
CA ILE A 362 1.80 -44.90 28.27
C ILE A 362 1.07 -46.25 28.27
N PRO A 363 1.03 -47.01 29.39
CA PRO A 363 0.31 -48.28 29.50
C PRO A 363 -1.14 -48.19 29.00
N GLU A 364 -1.63 -49.20 28.28
CA GLU A 364 -2.97 -49.20 27.67
C GLU A 364 -4.12 -49.04 28.68
N SER A 365 -3.91 -49.45 29.93
CA SER A 365 -4.89 -49.30 31.01
C SER A 365 -5.05 -47.86 31.51
N ARG A 366 -4.16 -46.94 31.10
CA ARG A 366 -4.17 -45.56 31.55
C ARG A 366 -4.66 -44.63 30.47
N TRP A 367 -5.49 -43.67 30.84
CA TRP A 367 -5.99 -42.62 29.95
C TRP A 367 -5.24 -41.29 30.19
N VAL A 368 -5.42 -40.37 29.28
CA VAL A 368 -4.93 -38.98 29.40
C VAL A 368 -6.10 -38.01 29.23
N SER A 369 -6.06 -36.90 29.93
CA SER A 369 -7.01 -35.79 29.73
C SER A 369 -6.33 -34.53 29.29
N ILE A 370 -6.99 -33.74 28.47
CA ILE A 370 -6.48 -32.46 27.90
C ILE A 370 -7.51 -31.37 28.13
N ASN A 371 -7.04 -30.24 28.63
CA ASN A 371 -7.85 -29.05 28.84
C ASN A 371 -8.33 -28.44 27.52
N VAL A 372 -9.62 -28.14 27.42
CA VAL A 372 -10.26 -27.49 26.27
C VAL A 372 -11.13 -26.33 26.73
N VAL A 373 -11.25 -25.32 25.88
CA VAL A 373 -12.09 -24.14 26.13
C VAL A 373 -13.34 -24.17 25.23
N ALA A 374 -14.33 -23.33 25.53
CA ALA A 374 -15.59 -23.27 24.79
C ALA A 374 -15.41 -23.16 23.26
N ASP A 375 -14.42 -22.39 22.78
CA ASP A 375 -14.12 -22.19 21.34
C ASP A 375 -13.80 -23.51 20.60
N HIS A 376 -13.18 -24.46 21.29
CA HIS A 376 -12.91 -25.78 20.70
C HIS A 376 -14.20 -26.52 20.33
N LEU A 377 -15.25 -26.35 21.15
CA LEU A 377 -16.55 -27.01 20.96
C LEU A 377 -17.43 -26.21 20.01
N GLU A 378 -17.55 -24.90 20.21
CA GLU A 378 -18.41 -24.00 19.43
C GLU A 378 -18.06 -23.98 17.94
N GLN A 379 -16.79 -24.16 17.60
CA GLN A 379 -16.27 -24.12 16.22
C GLN A 379 -15.92 -25.49 15.65
N HIS A 380 -16.25 -26.58 16.34
CA HIS A 380 -15.95 -27.98 15.94
C HIS A 380 -14.44 -28.18 15.65
N HIS A 381 -13.59 -27.63 16.49
CA HIS A 381 -12.15 -27.75 16.29
C HIS A 381 -11.61 -29.13 16.66
N LEU A 382 -12.20 -29.79 17.67
CA LEU A 382 -11.74 -31.11 18.14
C LEU A 382 -12.05 -32.21 17.13
N SER A 383 -13.29 -32.32 16.68
CA SER A 383 -13.70 -33.37 15.74
C SER A 383 -12.90 -33.30 14.45
N ARG A 384 -12.81 -32.10 13.86
CA ARG A 384 -12.02 -31.88 12.63
C ARG A 384 -10.55 -32.24 12.79
N PHE A 385 -9.97 -31.90 13.92
CA PHE A 385 -8.56 -32.18 14.17
C PHE A 385 -8.31 -33.66 14.39
N LEU A 386 -9.14 -34.35 15.21
CA LEU A 386 -9.02 -35.77 15.48
C LEU A 386 -9.26 -36.61 14.23
N GLU A 387 -10.22 -36.28 13.39
CA GLU A 387 -10.44 -36.92 12.09
C GLU A 387 -9.22 -36.76 11.16
N LYS A 388 -8.67 -35.56 11.08
CA LYS A 388 -7.46 -35.28 10.28
C LYS A 388 -6.26 -36.10 10.76
N LEU A 389 -6.14 -36.31 12.09
CA LEU A 389 -5.06 -37.06 12.70
C LEU A 389 -5.35 -38.58 12.66
N GLN A 390 -6.57 -39.00 12.31
CA GLN A 390 -7.02 -40.39 12.38
C GLN A 390 -6.74 -41.00 13.75
N TRP A 391 -7.14 -40.30 14.83
CA TRP A 391 -6.83 -40.68 16.21
C TRP A 391 -7.39 -42.05 16.56
N PRO A 392 -6.54 -43.06 16.89
CA PRO A 392 -6.98 -44.44 17.12
C PRO A 392 -7.31 -44.76 18.58
N TYR A 393 -7.03 -43.83 19.51
CA TYR A 393 -7.11 -44.07 20.94
C TYR A 393 -8.25 -43.28 21.59
N SER A 394 -9.48 -43.33 21.03
CA SER A 394 -10.60 -42.50 21.49
C SER A 394 -10.97 -42.76 22.96
N GLU A 395 -10.95 -44.01 23.42
CA GLU A 395 -11.27 -44.37 24.79
C GLU A 395 -10.22 -43.93 25.81
N ARG A 396 -9.01 -43.66 25.35
CA ARG A 396 -7.89 -43.23 26.20
C ARG A 396 -7.66 -41.73 26.22
N LEU A 397 -8.43 -40.95 25.44
CA LEU A 397 -8.37 -39.49 25.42
C LEU A 397 -9.65 -38.91 26.01
N LYS A 398 -9.51 -38.15 27.10
CA LYS A 398 -10.58 -37.42 27.73
C LYS A 398 -10.35 -35.89 27.58
N PHE A 399 -11.43 -35.13 27.55
CA PHE A 399 -11.36 -33.65 27.46
C PHE A 399 -11.88 -33.06 28.74
N GLU A 400 -11.16 -32.07 29.27
CA GLU A 400 -11.52 -31.31 30.47
C GLU A 400 -12.01 -29.93 30.05
N LEU A 401 -13.30 -29.67 30.26
CA LEU A 401 -13.95 -28.41 29.92
C LEU A 401 -14.05 -27.53 31.15
N THR A 402 -13.35 -26.42 31.16
CA THR A 402 -13.43 -25.41 32.24
C THR A 402 -14.77 -24.66 32.22
N GLU A 403 -15.38 -24.44 33.38
CA GLU A 403 -16.61 -23.65 33.49
C GLU A 403 -16.36 -22.14 33.70
N ARG A 404 -15.09 -21.70 33.73
CA ARG A 404 -14.74 -20.29 33.95
C ARG A 404 -15.22 -19.37 32.83
N VAL A 405 -15.26 -19.90 31.59
CA VAL A 405 -15.71 -19.15 30.42
C VAL A 405 -17.00 -19.77 29.91
N PRO A 406 -18.12 -19.02 29.87
CA PRO A 406 -19.40 -19.57 29.42
C PRO A 406 -19.40 -19.92 27.94
N ILE A 407 -20.02 -21.07 27.60
CA ILE A 407 -20.32 -21.45 26.21
C ILE A 407 -21.39 -20.48 25.68
N LYS A 408 -21.08 -19.80 24.59
CA LYS A 408 -21.98 -18.83 23.93
C LYS A 408 -22.91 -19.52 22.94
N ALA A 409 -22.37 -20.49 22.19
CA ALA A 409 -23.07 -21.24 21.15
C ALA A 409 -23.36 -22.68 21.64
N MET A 410 -24.29 -22.82 22.59
CA MET A 410 -24.58 -24.11 23.27
C MET A 410 -24.97 -25.22 22.28
N THR A 411 -25.77 -24.93 21.28
CA THR A 411 -26.21 -25.93 20.28
C THR A 411 -25.01 -26.54 19.54
N GLN A 412 -24.09 -25.73 19.07
CA GLN A 412 -22.88 -26.18 18.38
C GLN A 412 -21.98 -27.00 19.32
N ALA A 413 -21.82 -26.55 20.56
CA ALA A 413 -21.05 -27.27 21.56
C ALA A 413 -21.68 -28.65 21.86
N GLN A 414 -23.01 -28.72 21.95
CA GLN A 414 -23.72 -30.00 22.12
C GLN A 414 -23.49 -30.95 20.92
N GLU A 415 -23.60 -30.44 19.70
CA GLU A 415 -23.33 -31.22 18.48
C GLU A 415 -21.95 -31.83 18.50
N GLU A 416 -20.94 -31.02 18.84
CA GLU A 416 -19.52 -31.42 18.91
C GLU A 416 -19.32 -32.48 19.99
N VAL A 417 -19.79 -32.22 21.22
CA VAL A 417 -19.64 -33.15 22.34
C VAL A 417 -20.35 -34.48 22.03
N PHE A 418 -21.61 -34.47 21.55
CA PHE A 418 -22.35 -35.67 21.23
C PHE A 418 -21.73 -36.49 20.10
N TYR A 419 -21.17 -35.78 19.10
CA TYR A 419 -20.41 -36.45 18.05
C TYR A 419 -19.20 -37.20 18.60
N LEU A 420 -18.41 -36.54 19.48
CA LEU A 420 -17.20 -37.11 20.06
C LEU A 420 -17.53 -38.25 21.07
N LEU A 421 -18.56 -38.09 21.88
CA LEU A 421 -19.04 -39.17 22.77
C LEU A 421 -19.39 -40.45 21.97
N LYS A 422 -20.09 -40.34 20.82
CA LYS A 422 -20.40 -41.47 19.94
C LYS A 422 -19.15 -42.13 19.34
N LYS A 423 -18.03 -41.41 19.26
CA LYS A 423 -16.73 -41.91 18.81
C LYS A 423 -15.90 -42.56 19.93
N GLY A 424 -16.40 -42.57 21.18
CA GLY A 424 -15.73 -43.15 22.35
C GLY A 424 -14.91 -42.19 23.18
N TYR A 425 -14.85 -40.88 22.81
CA TYR A 425 -14.19 -39.87 23.63
C TYR A 425 -15.02 -39.57 24.87
N GLN A 426 -14.39 -39.08 25.92
CA GLN A 426 -15.07 -38.72 27.18
C GLN A 426 -14.79 -37.28 27.53
N PHE A 427 -15.74 -36.65 28.24
CA PHE A 427 -15.62 -35.28 28.73
C PHE A 427 -15.76 -35.22 30.24
N LYS A 428 -15.06 -34.27 30.85
CA LYS A 428 -15.14 -33.93 32.28
C LYS A 428 -15.37 -32.45 32.43
N ILE A 429 -16.08 -32.02 33.45
CA ILE A 429 -16.13 -30.61 33.83
C ILE A 429 -15.00 -30.33 34.81
N ASP A 430 -14.18 -29.38 34.48
CA ASP A 430 -13.05 -28.92 35.28
C ASP A 430 -13.41 -27.73 36.16
N ASP A 431 -12.69 -27.51 37.27
CA ASP A 431 -12.92 -26.44 38.26
C ASP A 431 -14.38 -26.42 38.77
N PHE A 432 -15.04 -27.54 38.92
CA PHE A 432 -16.47 -27.62 39.21
C PHE A 432 -16.89 -26.90 40.45
N GLY A 433 -17.91 -26.04 40.34
CA GLY A 433 -18.45 -25.19 41.40
C GLY A 433 -17.86 -23.79 41.49
N THR A 434 -16.93 -23.41 40.58
CA THR A 434 -16.27 -22.10 40.61
C THR A 434 -16.79 -21.12 39.54
N GLY A 435 -17.60 -21.58 38.57
CA GLY A 435 -17.95 -20.82 37.36
C GLY A 435 -19.44 -20.79 37.01
N TYR A 436 -19.73 -20.59 35.74
CA TYR A 436 -21.06 -20.29 35.20
C TYR A 436 -21.88 -21.51 34.81
N GLY A 437 -21.24 -22.65 34.51
CA GLY A 437 -21.88 -23.79 33.85
C GLY A 437 -22.42 -24.87 34.81
N GLY A 438 -21.66 -25.24 35.81
CA GLY A 438 -21.99 -26.20 36.83
C GLY A 438 -22.84 -27.39 36.39
N PHE A 439 -23.90 -27.65 37.15
CA PHE A 439 -24.84 -28.72 36.83
C PHE A 439 -25.54 -28.59 35.46
N ALA A 440 -25.67 -27.38 34.92
CA ALA A 440 -26.26 -27.17 33.60
C ALA A 440 -25.41 -27.78 32.48
N TYR A 441 -24.08 -27.75 32.58
CA TYR A 441 -23.21 -28.41 31.60
C TYR A 441 -23.28 -29.91 31.69
N LEU A 442 -23.37 -30.49 32.91
CA LEU A 442 -23.58 -31.92 33.06
C LEU A 442 -24.84 -32.40 32.33
N GLN A 443 -25.94 -31.64 32.49
CA GLN A 443 -27.21 -31.96 31.86
C GLN A 443 -27.20 -31.72 30.35
N ASN A 444 -26.80 -30.52 29.94
CA ASN A 444 -26.87 -30.09 28.54
C ASN A 444 -25.89 -30.86 27.63
N LEU A 445 -24.70 -31.18 28.14
CA LEU A 445 -23.64 -31.83 27.39
C LEU A 445 -23.58 -33.36 27.67
N GLN A 446 -24.42 -33.89 28.56
CA GLN A 446 -24.42 -35.30 28.98
C GLN A 446 -23.06 -35.78 29.50
N ILE A 447 -22.38 -34.93 30.24
CA ILE A 447 -21.08 -35.23 30.83
C ILE A 447 -21.31 -35.90 32.18
N ALA A 448 -20.64 -37.03 32.42
CA ALA A 448 -20.82 -37.84 33.63
C ALA A 448 -19.57 -37.88 34.53
N SER A 449 -18.70 -36.90 34.42
CA SER A 449 -17.47 -36.78 35.23
C SER A 449 -17.17 -35.35 35.60
N ILE A 450 -16.79 -35.10 36.84
CA ILE A 450 -16.38 -33.78 37.35
C ILE A 450 -15.04 -33.84 38.08
N LYS A 451 -14.33 -32.72 38.07
CA LYS A 451 -13.13 -32.49 38.87
C LYS A 451 -13.45 -31.38 39.90
N ILE A 452 -13.35 -31.70 41.16
CA ILE A 452 -13.59 -30.76 42.27
C ILE A 452 -12.35 -29.90 42.45
N ASP A 453 -12.53 -28.59 42.30
CA ASP A 453 -11.43 -27.59 42.42
C ASP A 453 -10.76 -27.63 43.78
N LYS A 454 -9.47 -27.37 43.82
CA LYS A 454 -8.63 -27.23 45.03
C LYS A 454 -9.25 -26.32 46.08
N MET A 455 -9.94 -25.25 45.70
CA MET A 455 -10.52 -24.30 46.65
C MET A 455 -11.53 -24.92 47.63
N PHE A 456 -12.18 -26.04 47.22
CA PHE A 456 -13.06 -26.80 48.10
C PHE A 456 -12.28 -27.84 48.92
N VAL A 457 -11.30 -28.51 48.30
CA VAL A 457 -10.45 -29.48 48.96
C VAL A 457 -9.62 -28.85 50.09
N ASP A 458 -9.17 -27.61 49.89
CA ASP A 458 -8.41 -26.85 50.93
C ASP A 458 -9.22 -26.57 52.18
N THR A 459 -10.55 -26.62 52.12
CA THR A 459 -11.42 -26.37 53.29
C THR A 459 -11.59 -27.57 54.22
N ILE A 460 -11.11 -28.74 53.81
CA ILE A 460 -11.15 -29.95 54.64
C ILE A 460 -10.40 -29.72 55.93
N GLU A 461 -11.08 -30.04 57.05
CA GLU A 461 -10.62 -29.79 58.43
C GLU A 461 -10.51 -28.29 58.81
N THR A 462 -11.22 -27.43 58.10
CA THR A 462 -11.36 -26.01 58.51
C THR A 462 -12.81 -25.72 58.90
N SER A 463 -13.03 -24.52 59.47
CA SER A 463 -14.38 -24.01 59.77
C SER A 463 -15.00 -23.24 58.61
N ASP A 464 -14.47 -23.39 57.36
CA ASP A 464 -14.97 -22.67 56.19
C ASP A 464 -16.32 -23.28 55.75
N VAL A 465 -17.26 -22.41 55.44
CA VAL A 465 -18.61 -22.78 54.96
C VAL A 465 -18.56 -23.61 53.68
N LYS A 466 -17.50 -23.48 52.89
CA LYS A 466 -17.29 -24.24 51.63
C LYS A 466 -17.18 -25.76 51.87
N ILE A 467 -16.89 -26.22 53.08
CA ILE A 467 -16.90 -27.66 53.40
C ILE A 467 -18.30 -28.27 53.18
N SER A 468 -19.36 -27.54 53.54
CA SER A 468 -20.75 -27.98 53.29
C SER A 468 -21.09 -27.98 51.78
N VAL A 469 -20.45 -27.09 50.99
CA VAL A 469 -20.59 -27.08 49.53
C VAL A 469 -19.90 -28.31 48.92
N LEU A 470 -18.67 -28.61 49.40
CA LEU A 470 -17.95 -29.80 48.99
C LEU A 470 -18.79 -31.07 49.24
N ASP A 471 -19.34 -31.24 50.43
CA ASP A 471 -20.17 -32.37 50.80
C ASP A 471 -21.45 -32.46 49.91
N SER A 472 -22.05 -31.33 49.59
CA SER A 472 -23.22 -31.24 48.72
C SER A 472 -22.90 -31.65 47.28
N ILE A 473 -21.74 -31.20 46.74
CA ILE A 473 -21.25 -31.58 45.43
C ILE A 473 -21.05 -33.10 45.37
N ILE A 474 -20.33 -33.66 46.33
CA ILE A 474 -20.07 -35.10 46.40
C ILE A 474 -21.36 -35.91 46.49
N ALA A 475 -22.30 -35.52 47.38
CA ALA A 475 -23.58 -36.17 47.54
C ALA A 475 -24.43 -36.14 46.26
N SER A 476 -24.49 -35.01 45.56
CA SER A 476 -25.20 -34.85 44.29
C SER A 476 -24.56 -35.67 43.18
N ALA A 477 -23.25 -35.68 43.09
CA ALA A 477 -22.52 -36.51 42.11
C ALA A 477 -22.79 -38.01 42.32
N LYS A 478 -22.78 -38.46 43.57
CA LYS A 478 -23.09 -39.85 43.93
C LYS A 478 -24.51 -40.24 43.57
N GLN A 479 -25.51 -39.39 43.82
CA GLN A 479 -26.89 -39.62 43.42
C GLN A 479 -27.08 -39.67 41.91
N GLY A 480 -26.34 -38.83 41.17
CA GLY A 480 -26.34 -38.75 39.70
C GLY A 480 -25.48 -39.80 39.00
N ASN A 481 -24.82 -40.70 39.77
CA ASN A 481 -23.81 -41.62 39.21
C ASN A 481 -22.73 -40.92 38.37
N ILE A 482 -22.27 -39.74 38.84
CA ILE A 482 -21.25 -38.92 38.22
C ILE A 482 -19.90 -39.28 38.83
N GLU A 483 -18.90 -39.54 37.99
CA GLU A 483 -17.53 -39.80 38.40
C GLU A 483 -16.90 -38.51 38.99
N VAL A 484 -16.22 -38.65 40.12
CA VAL A 484 -15.61 -37.52 40.81
C VAL A 484 -14.11 -37.72 40.93
N ILE A 485 -13.37 -36.69 40.56
CA ILE A 485 -11.92 -36.53 40.82
C ILE A 485 -11.74 -35.34 41.75
N ALA A 486 -10.94 -35.50 42.81
CA ALA A 486 -10.57 -34.38 43.67
C ALA A 486 -9.19 -33.85 43.31
N GLU A 487 -9.11 -32.55 43.10
CA GLU A 487 -7.88 -31.84 42.72
C GLU A 487 -7.20 -31.12 43.88
N GLY A 488 -5.89 -30.86 43.70
CA GLY A 488 -5.12 -30.08 44.63
C GLY A 488 -4.97 -30.68 46.03
N VAL A 489 -5.10 -32.02 46.11
CA VAL A 489 -4.90 -32.75 47.38
C VAL A 489 -3.41 -32.70 47.77
N GLU A 490 -3.13 -32.17 48.98
CA GLU A 490 -1.75 -31.95 49.48
C GLU A 490 -1.45 -32.69 50.78
N ARG A 491 -2.51 -33.24 51.46
CA ARG A 491 -2.37 -33.82 52.77
C ARG A 491 -3.13 -35.15 52.88
N GLN A 492 -2.64 -36.10 53.72
CA GLN A 492 -3.26 -37.38 53.96
C GLN A 492 -4.70 -37.26 54.49
N ASN A 493 -4.98 -36.35 55.44
CA ASN A 493 -6.31 -36.15 55.97
C ASN A 493 -7.34 -35.71 54.92
N GLN A 494 -6.91 -35.05 53.82
CA GLN A 494 -7.79 -34.73 52.70
C GLN A 494 -8.12 -36.01 51.93
N VAL A 495 -7.16 -36.92 51.71
CA VAL A 495 -7.40 -38.23 51.09
C VAL A 495 -8.38 -39.06 51.89
N ASP A 496 -8.20 -39.14 53.24
CA ASP A 496 -9.05 -39.91 54.13
C ASP A 496 -10.50 -39.34 54.12
N TYR A 497 -10.64 -38.03 54.22
CA TYR A 497 -11.95 -37.36 54.17
C TYR A 497 -12.73 -37.64 52.88
N LEU A 498 -12.03 -37.55 51.71
CA LEU A 498 -12.61 -37.79 50.41
C LEU A 498 -12.98 -39.28 50.25
N ALA A 499 -12.13 -40.21 50.71
CA ALA A 499 -12.36 -41.64 50.65
C ALA A 499 -13.57 -42.07 51.46
N GLU A 500 -13.79 -41.52 52.70
CA GLU A 500 -14.97 -41.75 53.51
C GLU A 500 -16.27 -41.36 52.80
N ARG A 501 -16.21 -40.38 51.86
CA ARG A 501 -17.36 -39.89 51.07
C ARG A 501 -17.50 -40.60 49.70
N GLY A 502 -16.58 -41.55 49.43
CA GLY A 502 -16.61 -42.37 48.22
C GLY A 502 -15.92 -41.71 47.03
N VAL A 503 -15.10 -40.67 47.22
CA VAL A 503 -14.23 -40.04 46.21
C VAL A 503 -12.86 -40.67 46.31
N TYR A 504 -12.48 -41.46 45.32
CA TYR A 504 -11.25 -42.23 45.35
C TYR A 504 -10.22 -41.81 44.33
N TRP A 505 -10.61 -41.07 43.27
CA TRP A 505 -9.69 -40.55 42.30
C TRP A 505 -9.13 -39.20 42.72
N ILE A 506 -7.86 -39.20 43.01
CA ILE A 506 -7.17 -38.12 43.67
C ILE A 506 -6.04 -37.59 42.78
N GLN A 507 -5.98 -36.29 42.66
CA GLN A 507 -4.89 -35.57 41.98
C GLN A 507 -4.38 -34.48 42.91
N GLY A 508 -3.06 -34.36 43.06
CA GLY A 508 -2.48 -33.31 43.86
C GLY A 508 -1.03 -33.54 44.24
N TYR A 509 -0.43 -32.51 44.89
CA TYR A 509 0.96 -32.53 45.28
C TYR A 509 1.26 -33.52 46.40
N PHE A 510 0.23 -34.02 47.05
CA PHE A 510 0.39 -35.15 47.97
C PHE A 510 1.04 -36.36 47.31
N TYR A 511 0.67 -36.64 46.06
CA TYR A 511 1.28 -37.71 45.27
C TYR A 511 2.40 -37.20 44.35
N ALA A 512 2.10 -36.28 43.45
CA ALA A 512 3.06 -35.82 42.49
C ALA A 512 2.74 -34.43 41.91
N LYS A 513 3.77 -33.70 41.54
CA LYS A 513 3.67 -32.48 40.71
C LYS A 513 3.62 -32.85 39.24
N PRO A 514 3.11 -31.98 38.34
CA PRO A 514 3.23 -32.18 36.89
C PRO A 514 4.68 -32.35 36.44
N MET A 515 4.97 -33.39 35.67
CA MET A 515 6.32 -33.75 35.27
C MET A 515 6.39 -34.18 33.79
N PRO A 516 7.57 -34.14 33.15
CA PRO A 516 7.77 -34.71 31.81
C PRO A 516 7.39 -36.19 31.72
N LEU A 517 7.07 -36.67 30.51
CA LEU A 517 6.62 -38.06 30.30
C LEU A 517 7.56 -39.12 30.90
N GLU A 518 8.88 -39.00 30.68
CA GLU A 518 9.87 -39.96 31.20
C GLU A 518 9.75 -40.11 32.73
N GLN A 519 9.61 -38.98 33.44
CA GLN A 519 9.44 -39.00 34.89
C GLN A 519 8.06 -39.58 35.30
N ALA A 520 7.00 -39.26 34.52
CA ALA A 520 5.66 -39.77 34.80
C ALA A 520 5.55 -41.29 34.59
N LEU A 521 6.29 -41.87 33.64
CA LEU A 521 6.37 -43.31 33.40
C LEU A 521 7.25 -44.01 34.46
N ALA A 522 8.27 -43.36 34.95
CA ALA A 522 9.14 -43.86 36.01
C ALA A 522 8.58 -43.64 37.42
N PHE A 523 7.49 -42.86 37.53
CA PHE A 523 6.90 -42.53 38.83
C PHE A 523 6.26 -43.77 39.45
N ASP A 524 6.68 -44.12 40.64
CA ASP A 524 6.16 -45.18 41.46
C ASP A 524 5.55 -44.60 42.75
N ILE A 525 4.34 -45.10 43.09
CA ILE A 525 3.62 -44.69 44.30
C ILE A 525 4.25 -45.44 45.49
N SER A 526 5.42 -44.97 45.91
CA SER A 526 5.93 -45.36 47.22
C SER A 526 5.14 -44.60 48.30
N PRO A 527 4.76 -45.21 49.43
CA PRO A 527 4.14 -44.47 50.52
C PRO A 527 5.10 -43.33 50.91
N ALA A 528 4.75 -42.13 50.58
CA ALA A 528 5.61 -40.97 50.74
C ALA A 528 6.00 -40.74 52.20
N ALA A 529 7.27 -40.68 52.47
CA ALA A 529 7.77 -39.93 53.62
C ALA A 529 7.22 -38.49 53.55
N PRO A 530 6.75 -37.89 54.64
CA PRO A 530 6.14 -36.57 54.62
C PRO A 530 7.09 -35.60 53.91
N ALA A 531 6.62 -35.04 52.82
CA ALA A 531 7.41 -34.09 52.01
C ALA A 531 7.80 -32.91 52.90
N ASN A 532 9.10 -32.69 53.03
CA ASN A 532 9.66 -31.43 53.59
C ASN A 532 9.28 -30.27 52.64
N LEU A 533 8.10 -29.66 52.86
CA LEU A 533 7.61 -28.46 52.20
C LEU A 533 8.31 -27.20 52.75
N ALA A 534 9.65 -27.20 52.80
CA ALA A 534 10.38 -26.02 53.24
C ALA A 534 11.74 -25.94 52.51
N ALA A 535 11.71 -25.59 51.23
CA ALA A 535 12.83 -24.95 50.51
C ALA A 535 12.55 -24.93 49.01
N GLU A 536 11.87 -23.90 48.51
CA GLU A 536 12.05 -23.30 47.19
C GLU A 536 10.95 -22.24 46.94
N GLU A 537 10.85 -21.26 47.89
CA GLU A 537 10.39 -19.91 47.59
C GLU A 537 11.60 -18.99 47.73
N GLN A 538 12.33 -18.76 46.64
CA GLN A 538 13.14 -17.56 46.40
C GLN A 538 13.20 -17.27 44.91
#